data_b49c1ff0003c3eb461a64ed973c58cd7
#
_entry.id   b49c1ff0003c3eb461a64ed973c58cd7
#
_cell.length_a   1.000
_cell.length_b   1.000
_cell.length_c   1.000
_cell.angle_alpha   90.00
_cell.angle_beta   90.00
_cell.angle_gamma   90.00
#
_symmetry.space_group_name_H-M   'P 1'
#
loop_
_entity.id
_entity.type
_entity.pdbx_description
1 polymer ?
#
loop_
_entity_poly.entity_id
_entity_poly.type
_entity_poly.pdbx_seq_one_letter_code
_entity_poly.pdbx_strand_id
1 'polypeptide(L)'
;LLRDKLHRLRNDHGLVLDAADPHTGHNIRQIFEAIRQERTVVLKSYLSASGQNIVDRVVEPYLFLPGNRTVRCYEIQSGCNKTFNLARVESVELLDLNWSHRAQHDTDFVDLFHFAGASRTRVCLRLGYLSRSVLLDEHPRAAKFLTAEGNGKWRFEAEFCSMRGIGRFVMSMPADIEVIDSPELIDYLKKQVRTALNKWGATDESDS
;
A
#
# COMPACT_ATOMS: atom_id res chain seq x y z
N LEU A 1 15.62 -0.35 -26.43
CA LEU A 1 14.50 0.40 -25.79
C LEU A 1 13.54 -0.49 -24.98
N LEU A 2 13.04 -1.62 -25.52
CA LEU A 2 12.09 -2.51 -24.81
C LEU A 2 12.82 -3.43 -23.83
N ARG A 3 13.97 -3.99 -24.21
CA ARG A 3 14.88 -4.75 -23.33
C ARG A 3 15.37 -3.91 -22.15
N ASP A 4 15.64 -2.64 -22.36
CA ASP A 4 16.14 -1.73 -21.31
C ASP A 4 15.03 -1.35 -20.32
N LYS A 5 13.77 -1.20 -20.77
CA LYS A 5 12.61 -1.04 -19.90
C LYS A 5 12.34 -2.30 -19.08
N LEU A 6 12.42 -3.48 -19.68
CA LEU A 6 12.28 -4.78 -19.00
C LEU A 6 13.44 -5.04 -18.02
N HIS A 7 14.67 -4.62 -18.38
CA HIS A 7 15.84 -4.73 -17.50
C HIS A 7 15.73 -3.78 -16.30
N ARG A 8 15.21 -2.55 -16.48
CA ARG A 8 14.93 -1.62 -15.38
C ARG A 8 13.81 -2.12 -14.48
N LEU A 9 12.70 -2.63 -15.04
CA LEU A 9 11.62 -3.27 -14.29
C LEU A 9 12.09 -4.50 -13.49
N ARG A 10 13.08 -5.23 -14.01
CA ARG A 10 13.67 -6.41 -13.36
C ARG A 10 14.69 -6.05 -12.27
N ASN A 11 15.40 -4.93 -12.40
CA ASN A 11 16.43 -4.50 -11.44
C ASN A 11 15.90 -3.55 -10.36
N ASP A 12 14.88 -2.71 -10.66
CA ASP A 12 14.28 -1.80 -9.69
C ASP A 12 13.19 -2.47 -8.83
N HIS A 13 12.61 -3.57 -9.32
CA HIS A 13 11.58 -4.34 -8.65
C HIS A 13 11.93 -5.81 -8.81
N GLY A 14 12.89 -6.31 -8.02
CA GLY A 14 13.20 -7.73 -8.04
C GLY A 14 11.89 -8.53 -8.13
N LEU A 15 11.70 -9.25 -9.25
CA LEU A 15 10.63 -10.21 -9.40
C LEU A 15 10.88 -11.33 -8.37
N VAL A 16 10.58 -11.06 -7.11
CA VAL A 16 10.35 -12.10 -6.13
C VAL A 16 8.98 -12.65 -6.49
N LEU A 17 8.96 -13.51 -7.50
CA LEU A 17 7.91 -14.50 -7.64
C LEU A 17 8.07 -15.39 -6.42
N ASP A 18 7.30 -15.11 -5.39
CA ASP A 18 7.20 -15.98 -4.23
C ASP A 18 6.76 -17.34 -4.76
N ALA A 19 7.66 -18.33 -4.74
CA ALA A 19 7.40 -19.68 -5.19
C ALA A 19 6.28 -20.36 -4.36
N ALA A 20 5.80 -19.69 -3.33
CA ALA A 20 4.82 -20.22 -2.39
C ALA A 20 3.37 -20.23 -2.92
N ASP A 21 3.03 -19.43 -3.95
CA ASP A 21 1.67 -19.43 -4.54
C ASP A 21 1.69 -19.31 -6.07
N PRO A 22 1.64 -20.45 -6.77
CA PRO A 22 1.61 -20.50 -8.24
C PRO A 22 0.44 -19.72 -8.84
N HIS A 23 -0.67 -19.60 -8.10
CA HIS A 23 -1.89 -18.92 -8.53
C HIS A 23 -1.67 -17.40 -8.59
N THR A 24 -1.16 -16.80 -7.52
CA THR A 24 -0.80 -15.37 -7.51
C THR A 24 0.27 -15.07 -8.57
N GLY A 25 1.23 -15.97 -8.78
CA GLY A 25 2.23 -15.85 -9.84
C GLY A 25 1.63 -15.80 -11.25
N HIS A 26 0.57 -16.58 -11.51
CA HIS A 26 -0.15 -16.53 -12.78
C HIS A 26 -0.86 -15.17 -12.95
N ASN A 27 -1.58 -14.71 -11.94
CA ASN A 27 -2.28 -13.42 -11.96
C ASN A 27 -1.31 -12.24 -12.20
N ILE A 28 -0.13 -12.25 -11.58
CA ILE A 28 0.92 -11.26 -11.80
C ILE A 28 1.33 -11.24 -13.28
N ARG A 29 1.57 -12.39 -13.91
CA ARG A 29 1.95 -12.48 -15.33
C ARG A 29 0.85 -11.92 -16.26
N GLN A 30 -0.42 -12.23 -15.98
CA GLN A 30 -1.55 -11.70 -16.76
C GLN A 30 -1.63 -10.18 -16.67
N ILE A 31 -1.45 -9.61 -15.48
CA ILE A 31 -1.43 -8.15 -15.30
C ILE A 31 -0.22 -7.50 -16.01
N PHE A 32 0.98 -8.13 -15.98
CA PHE A 32 2.12 -7.62 -16.75
C PHE A 32 1.82 -7.56 -18.24
N GLU A 33 1.20 -8.62 -18.77
CA GLU A 33 0.83 -8.68 -20.17
C GLU A 33 -0.24 -7.62 -20.51
N ALA A 34 -1.24 -7.44 -19.64
CA ALA A 34 -2.26 -6.41 -19.80
C ALA A 34 -1.66 -4.99 -19.84
N ILE A 35 -0.75 -4.68 -18.92
CA ILE A 35 -0.04 -3.38 -18.90
C ILE A 35 0.80 -3.19 -20.17
N ARG A 36 1.51 -4.23 -20.61
CA ARG A 36 2.35 -4.20 -21.80
C ARG A 36 1.55 -3.94 -23.08
N GLN A 37 0.36 -4.54 -23.17
CA GLN A 37 -0.53 -4.43 -24.33
C GLN A 37 -1.55 -3.29 -24.19
N GLU A 38 -1.56 -2.56 -23.08
CA GLU A 38 -2.54 -1.52 -22.77
C GLU A 38 -3.98 -2.04 -22.82
N ARG A 39 -4.21 -3.24 -22.22
CA ARG A 39 -5.49 -3.95 -22.26
C ARG A 39 -6.24 -3.87 -20.94
N THR A 40 -7.56 -3.82 -21.04
CA THR A 40 -8.48 -3.96 -19.92
C THR A 40 -8.53 -5.41 -19.45
N VAL A 41 -8.69 -5.62 -18.14
CA VAL A 41 -8.86 -6.95 -17.54
C VAL A 41 -10.07 -7.02 -16.63
N VAL A 42 -10.53 -8.25 -16.37
CA VAL A 42 -11.45 -8.55 -15.27
C VAL A 42 -10.66 -9.23 -14.15
N LEU A 43 -10.67 -8.62 -12.97
CA LEU A 43 -10.23 -9.26 -11.73
C LEU A 43 -11.40 -10.06 -11.18
N LYS A 44 -11.37 -11.38 -11.38
CA LYS A 44 -12.45 -12.29 -10.97
C LYS A 44 -12.47 -12.49 -9.47
N SER A 45 -13.69 -12.53 -8.92
CA SER A 45 -13.94 -12.85 -7.51
C SER A 45 -13.05 -12.06 -6.53
N TYR A 46 -12.87 -10.76 -6.78
CA TYR A 46 -12.03 -9.92 -5.92
C TYR A 46 -12.63 -9.77 -4.53
N LEU A 47 -11.90 -10.24 -3.51
CA LEU A 47 -12.25 -10.06 -2.10
C LEU A 47 -11.80 -8.67 -1.62
N SER A 48 -12.74 -7.77 -1.37
CA SER A 48 -12.40 -6.42 -0.88
C SER A 48 -11.75 -6.45 0.51
N ALA A 49 -10.96 -5.42 0.83
CA ALA A 49 -10.29 -5.32 2.13
C ALA A 49 -11.29 -5.19 3.32
N SER A 50 -12.52 -4.73 3.06
CA SER A 50 -13.62 -4.69 4.02
C SER A 50 -14.28 -6.05 4.24
N GLY A 51 -13.92 -7.08 3.45
CA GLY A 51 -14.25 -8.49 3.71
C GLY A 51 -15.70 -8.90 3.43
N GLN A 52 -16.54 -8.01 2.92
CA GLN A 52 -17.99 -8.29 2.85
C GLN A 52 -18.52 -8.66 1.46
N ASN A 53 -17.78 -8.34 0.39
CA ASN A 53 -18.26 -8.61 -0.97
C ASN A 53 -17.15 -9.20 -1.85
N ILE A 54 -17.48 -10.31 -2.49
CA ILE A 54 -16.69 -10.89 -3.57
C ILE A 54 -17.36 -10.45 -4.87
N VAL A 55 -16.65 -9.69 -5.70
CA VAL A 55 -17.19 -9.13 -6.95
C VAL A 55 -16.11 -9.09 -8.02
N ASP A 56 -16.53 -9.30 -9.26
CA ASP A 56 -15.68 -9.05 -10.41
C ASP A 56 -15.41 -7.54 -10.57
N ARG A 57 -14.17 -7.20 -10.94
CA ARG A 57 -13.75 -5.81 -11.16
C ARG A 57 -13.19 -5.65 -12.57
N VAL A 58 -13.82 -4.80 -13.37
CA VAL A 58 -13.30 -4.44 -14.69
C VAL A 58 -12.37 -3.24 -14.54
N VAL A 59 -11.09 -3.43 -14.89
CA VAL A 59 -10.06 -2.44 -14.62
C VAL A 59 -9.06 -2.29 -15.76
N GLU A 60 -8.45 -1.13 -15.87
CA GLU A 60 -7.28 -0.85 -16.70
C GLU A 60 -6.04 -0.81 -15.77
N PRO A 61 -5.24 -1.89 -15.71
CA PRO A 61 -4.05 -1.94 -14.85
C PRO A 61 -2.91 -1.17 -15.51
N TYR A 62 -2.24 -0.26 -14.79
CA TYR A 62 -1.18 0.57 -15.40
C TYR A 62 0.12 0.66 -14.61
N LEU A 63 0.15 0.30 -13.33
CA LEU A 63 1.34 0.42 -12.50
C LEU A 63 1.40 -0.66 -11.42
N PHE A 64 2.47 -1.47 -11.42
CA PHE A 64 2.78 -2.31 -10.26
C PHE A 64 3.38 -1.48 -9.13
N LEU A 65 2.93 -1.75 -7.91
CA LEU A 65 3.57 -1.21 -6.72
C LEU A 65 4.73 -2.12 -6.27
N PRO A 66 5.65 -1.63 -5.42
CA PRO A 66 6.78 -2.41 -4.95
C PRO A 66 6.37 -3.78 -4.38
N GLY A 67 7.12 -4.83 -4.74
CA GLY A 67 6.80 -6.21 -4.37
C GLY A 67 5.87 -6.94 -5.36
N ASN A 68 5.36 -6.27 -6.40
CA ASN A 68 4.56 -6.83 -7.50
C ASN A 68 3.29 -7.60 -7.08
N ARG A 69 2.90 -7.52 -5.81
CA ARG A 69 1.65 -8.14 -5.31
C ARG A 69 0.45 -7.22 -5.41
N THR A 70 0.69 -5.96 -5.68
CA THR A 70 -0.32 -4.91 -5.69
C THR A 70 -0.20 -4.12 -6.98
N VAL A 71 -1.33 -3.88 -7.63
CA VAL A 71 -1.40 -3.15 -8.90
C VAL A 71 -2.31 -1.94 -8.76
N ARG A 72 -1.90 -0.83 -9.34
CA ARG A 72 -2.71 0.38 -9.51
C ARG A 72 -3.48 0.28 -10.81
N CYS A 73 -4.80 0.48 -10.74
CA CYS A 73 -5.70 0.37 -11.87
C CYS A 73 -6.70 1.53 -11.86
N TYR A 74 -7.20 1.89 -13.04
CA TYR A 74 -8.44 2.63 -13.17
C TYR A 74 -9.60 1.63 -13.17
N GLU A 75 -10.54 1.75 -12.24
CA GLU A 75 -11.72 0.89 -12.18
C GLU A 75 -12.87 1.53 -12.96
N ILE A 76 -13.31 0.84 -14.01
CA ILE A 76 -14.32 1.33 -14.95
C ILE A 76 -15.63 1.68 -14.23
N GLN A 77 -16.11 0.78 -13.36
CA GLN A 77 -17.42 0.92 -12.72
C GLN A 77 -17.50 2.13 -11.76
N SER A 78 -16.43 2.43 -11.04
CA SER A 78 -16.40 3.57 -10.09
C SER A 78 -15.82 4.84 -10.67
N GLY A 79 -15.25 4.78 -11.88
CA GLY A 79 -14.62 5.92 -12.53
C GLY A 79 -13.42 6.51 -11.77
N CYS A 80 -12.69 5.68 -11.01
CA CYS A 80 -11.58 6.18 -10.20
C CYS A 80 -10.41 5.18 -10.10
N ASN A 81 -9.23 5.72 -9.79
CA ASN A 81 -8.03 4.93 -9.60
C ASN A 81 -8.04 4.22 -8.24
N LYS A 82 -7.80 2.91 -8.27
CA LYS A 82 -7.76 2.03 -7.09
C LYS A 82 -6.54 1.14 -7.11
N THR A 83 -6.21 0.63 -5.93
CA THR A 83 -5.12 -0.33 -5.75
C THR A 83 -5.69 -1.69 -5.39
N PHE A 84 -5.31 -2.72 -6.14
CA PHE A 84 -5.76 -4.10 -5.96
C PHE A 84 -4.62 -5.01 -5.54
N ASN A 85 -4.86 -5.84 -4.52
CA ASN A 85 -3.93 -6.88 -4.11
C ASN A 85 -4.24 -8.17 -4.88
N LEU A 86 -3.29 -8.67 -5.66
CA LEU A 86 -3.46 -9.82 -6.55
C LEU A 86 -3.61 -11.15 -5.80
N ALA A 87 -3.19 -11.24 -4.53
CA ALA A 87 -3.49 -12.39 -3.69
C ALA A 87 -4.97 -12.51 -3.27
N ARG A 88 -5.79 -11.49 -3.56
CA ARG A 88 -7.24 -11.46 -3.29
C ARG A 88 -8.07 -11.62 -4.55
N VAL A 89 -7.44 -11.95 -5.66
CA VAL A 89 -8.07 -12.14 -6.96
C VAL A 89 -8.06 -13.63 -7.27
N GLU A 90 -9.21 -14.21 -7.57
CA GLU A 90 -9.28 -15.62 -7.97
C GLU A 90 -8.57 -15.83 -9.30
N SER A 91 -8.86 -15.02 -10.32
CA SER A 91 -8.16 -15.06 -11.60
C SER A 91 -8.22 -13.71 -12.33
N VAL A 92 -7.27 -13.52 -13.24
CA VAL A 92 -7.22 -12.34 -14.11
C VAL A 92 -7.56 -12.78 -15.51
N GLU A 93 -8.61 -12.19 -16.08
CA GLU A 93 -9.06 -12.42 -17.46
C GLU A 93 -8.69 -11.20 -18.32
N LEU A 94 -7.88 -11.43 -19.34
CA LEU A 94 -7.50 -10.39 -20.30
C LEU A 94 -8.64 -10.21 -21.32
N LEU A 95 -9.20 -9.00 -21.40
CA LEU A 95 -10.24 -8.69 -22.37
C LEU A 95 -9.64 -8.25 -23.71
N ASP A 96 -10.39 -8.49 -24.81
CA ASP A 96 -10.07 -7.92 -26.12
C ASP A 96 -10.51 -6.45 -26.22
N LEU A 97 -10.09 -5.64 -25.25
CA LEU A 97 -10.48 -4.24 -25.08
C LEU A 97 -9.25 -3.42 -24.64
N ASN A 98 -8.90 -2.42 -25.44
CA ASN A 98 -7.82 -1.50 -25.10
C ASN A 98 -8.25 -0.52 -24.00
N TRP A 99 -7.28 0.09 -23.30
CA TRP A 99 -7.57 1.18 -22.38
C TRP A 99 -8.30 2.34 -23.08
N SER A 100 -9.36 2.80 -22.47
CA SER A 100 -10.13 3.96 -22.91
C SER A 100 -9.99 5.17 -21.98
N HIS A 101 -9.39 4.96 -20.80
CA HIS A 101 -9.26 5.96 -19.75
C HIS A 101 -7.79 6.31 -19.41
N ARG A 102 -6.88 6.15 -20.37
CA ARG A 102 -5.44 6.40 -20.16
C ARG A 102 -5.14 7.80 -19.61
N ALA A 103 -5.92 8.82 -19.98
CA ALA A 103 -5.76 10.18 -19.47
C ALA A 103 -6.11 10.32 -17.98
N GLN A 104 -6.88 9.40 -17.43
CA GLN A 104 -7.26 9.32 -16.03
C GLN A 104 -6.32 8.43 -15.21
N HIS A 105 -5.40 7.69 -15.83
CA HIS A 105 -4.38 6.94 -15.11
C HIS A 105 -3.51 7.91 -14.34
N ASP A 106 -3.63 7.90 -13.01
CA ASP A 106 -2.84 8.78 -12.18
C ASP A 106 -1.42 8.24 -11.99
N THR A 107 -0.44 9.13 -12.09
CA THR A 107 0.93 8.87 -11.66
C THR A 107 1.16 9.41 -10.25
N ASP A 108 0.08 9.49 -9.46
CA ASP A 108 0.09 10.08 -8.16
C ASP A 108 1.14 9.45 -7.24
N PHE A 109 1.53 10.26 -6.28
CA PHE A 109 2.45 9.83 -5.26
C PHE A 109 1.94 8.57 -4.54
N VAL A 110 2.80 7.56 -4.48
CA VAL A 110 2.57 6.34 -3.68
C VAL A 110 3.45 6.43 -2.45
N ASP A 111 2.81 6.42 -1.28
CA ASP A 111 3.53 6.49 -0.01
C ASP A 111 4.27 5.17 0.32
N LEU A 112 5.03 5.20 1.42
CA LEU A 112 5.85 4.07 1.85
C LEU A 112 5.03 2.80 2.14
N PHE A 113 3.77 2.95 2.54
CA PHE A 113 2.83 1.84 2.82
C PHE A 113 1.91 1.52 1.65
N HIS A 114 2.27 1.97 0.44
CA HIS A 114 1.59 1.69 -0.82
C HIS A 114 0.15 2.26 -0.93
N PHE A 115 -0.15 3.32 -0.18
CA PHE A 115 -1.34 4.13 -0.44
C PHE A 115 -1.01 5.20 -1.48
N ALA A 116 -1.91 5.39 -2.42
CA ALA A 116 -1.80 6.41 -3.45
C ALA A 116 -2.89 7.47 -3.27
N GLY A 117 -2.60 8.71 -3.60
CA GLY A 117 -3.55 9.82 -3.55
C GLY A 117 -2.90 11.16 -3.82
N ALA A 118 -3.72 12.13 -4.21
CA ALA A 118 -3.27 13.51 -4.46
C ALA A 118 -2.99 14.27 -3.16
N SER A 119 -3.74 13.97 -2.10
CA SER A 119 -3.54 14.57 -0.78
C SER A 119 -2.34 13.94 -0.08
N ARG A 120 -1.47 14.75 0.50
CA ARG A 120 -0.27 14.32 1.22
C ARG A 120 -0.22 14.99 2.57
N THR A 121 0.00 14.19 3.60
CA THR A 121 0.19 14.65 4.98
C THR A 121 1.58 14.28 5.42
N ARG A 122 2.34 15.26 5.87
CA ARG A 122 3.66 15.05 6.47
C ARG A 122 3.50 14.41 7.85
N VAL A 123 4.27 13.36 8.10
CA VAL A 123 4.35 12.67 9.38
C VAL A 123 5.77 12.69 9.89
N CYS A 124 5.93 13.04 11.17
CA CYS A 124 7.20 13.05 11.86
C CYS A 124 7.13 12.17 13.11
N LEU A 125 7.99 11.14 13.16
CA LEU A 125 8.09 10.18 14.25
C LEU A 125 9.51 10.18 14.81
N ARG A 126 9.65 9.85 16.09
CA ARG A 126 10.90 9.41 16.69
C ARG A 126 10.83 7.92 16.95
N LEU A 127 11.75 7.18 16.36
CA LEU A 127 11.83 5.74 16.43
C LEU A 127 12.94 5.30 17.39
N GLY A 128 12.68 4.23 18.13
CA GLY A 128 13.71 3.49 18.85
C GLY A 128 14.42 2.48 17.95
N TYR A 129 15.20 1.62 18.55
CA TYR A 129 15.98 0.62 17.81
C TYR A 129 15.09 -0.42 17.14
N LEU A 130 14.10 -0.94 17.88
CA LEU A 130 13.19 -1.98 17.39
C LEU A 130 12.35 -1.48 16.22
N SER A 131 11.67 -0.38 16.40
CA SER A 131 10.78 0.19 15.37
C SER A 131 11.54 0.61 14.10
N ARG A 132 12.76 1.14 14.26
CA ARG A 132 13.64 1.41 13.12
C ARG A 132 13.99 0.14 12.37
N SER A 133 14.38 -0.94 13.06
CA SER A 133 14.76 -2.21 12.42
C SER A 133 13.59 -2.80 11.64
N VAL A 134 12.41 -2.92 12.27
CA VAL A 134 11.21 -3.42 11.63
C VAL A 134 10.82 -2.57 10.41
N LEU A 135 10.89 -1.24 10.54
CA LEU A 135 10.59 -0.34 9.42
C LEU A 135 11.52 -0.58 8.22
N LEU A 136 12.81 -0.80 8.46
CA LEU A 136 13.78 -1.04 7.39
C LEU A 136 13.66 -2.43 6.78
N ASP A 137 13.31 -3.44 7.58
CA ASP A 137 13.10 -4.81 7.11
C ASP A 137 11.85 -4.91 6.21
N GLU A 138 10.75 -4.27 6.62
CA GLU A 138 9.50 -4.28 5.85
C GLU A 138 9.52 -3.28 4.69
N HIS A 139 10.19 -2.13 4.88
CA HIS A 139 10.23 -1.02 3.93
C HIS A 139 11.65 -0.47 3.75
N PRO A 140 12.55 -1.15 3.01
CA PRO A 140 13.96 -0.72 2.85
C PRO A 140 14.11 0.71 2.31
N ARG A 141 13.13 1.19 1.54
CA ARG A 141 13.09 2.58 1.04
C ARG A 141 12.93 3.63 2.14
N ALA A 142 12.55 3.23 3.37
CA ALA A 142 12.45 4.12 4.51
C ALA A 142 13.79 4.73 4.93
N ALA A 143 14.90 4.09 4.58
CA ALA A 143 16.26 4.52 4.95
C ALA A 143 16.53 6.00 4.59
N LYS A 144 16.04 6.47 3.45
CA LYS A 144 16.22 7.86 2.99
C LYS A 144 15.44 8.91 3.80
N PHE A 145 14.50 8.48 4.63
CA PHE A 145 13.66 9.34 5.47
C PHE A 145 14.07 9.31 6.94
N LEU A 146 15.19 8.62 7.26
CA LEU A 146 15.69 8.46 8.62
C LEU A 146 16.92 9.35 8.85
N THR A 147 16.91 10.06 9.98
CA THR A 147 18.04 10.83 10.47
C THR A 147 18.34 10.42 11.92
N ALA A 148 19.59 10.10 12.22
CA ALA A 148 19.99 9.75 13.59
C ALA A 148 19.94 11.00 14.49
N GLU A 149 19.29 10.89 15.67
CA GLU A 149 19.24 11.96 16.68
C GLU A 149 20.19 11.68 17.87
N GLY A 150 20.90 10.56 17.86
CA GLY A 150 21.74 10.09 18.98
C GLY A 150 20.96 9.27 20.00
N ASN A 151 21.66 8.72 21.01
CA ASN A 151 21.09 7.93 22.11
C ASN A 151 20.17 6.77 21.65
N GLY A 152 20.47 6.15 20.51
CA GLY A 152 19.64 5.06 19.95
C GLY A 152 18.27 5.51 19.46
N LYS A 153 18.10 6.76 19.07
CA LYS A 153 16.88 7.32 18.51
C LYS A 153 17.09 7.85 17.09
N TRP A 154 16.06 7.74 16.27
CA TRP A 154 16.03 8.18 14.87
C TRP A 154 14.76 8.99 14.60
N ARG A 155 14.95 10.13 13.95
CA ARG A 155 13.85 10.91 13.38
C ARG A 155 13.50 10.32 12.04
N PHE A 156 12.23 9.96 11.87
CA PHE A 156 11.65 9.52 10.63
C PHE A 156 10.65 10.59 10.14
N GLU A 157 10.82 11.04 8.90
CA GLU A 157 9.97 12.09 8.33
C GLU A 157 9.64 11.77 6.88
N ALA A 158 8.32 11.58 6.59
CA ALA A 158 7.85 11.25 5.26
C ALA A 158 6.42 11.77 5.02
N GLU A 159 6.01 11.81 3.75
CA GLU A 159 4.64 12.14 3.34
C GLU A 159 3.81 10.88 3.14
N PHE A 160 2.53 10.95 3.52
CA PHE A 160 1.59 9.84 3.42
C PHE A 160 0.27 10.27 2.79
N CYS A 161 -0.27 9.42 1.92
CA CYS A 161 -1.61 9.59 1.34
C CYS A 161 -2.72 9.11 2.28
N SER A 162 -2.37 8.27 3.25
CA SER A 162 -3.33 7.69 4.20
C SER A 162 -2.69 7.40 5.55
N MET A 163 -3.39 7.75 6.63
CA MET A 163 -2.95 7.42 7.99
C MET A 163 -3.09 5.92 8.31
N ARG A 164 -3.72 5.11 7.45
CA ARG A 164 -3.94 3.67 7.70
C ARG A 164 -2.64 2.87 7.78
N GLY A 165 -1.69 3.11 6.88
CA GLY A 165 -0.42 2.40 6.84
C GLY A 165 0.46 2.75 8.01
N ILE A 166 0.81 4.03 8.11
CA ILE A 166 1.68 4.54 9.17
C ILE A 166 1.04 4.37 10.57
N GLY A 167 -0.28 4.52 10.69
CA GLY A 167 -0.99 4.31 11.96
C GLY A 167 -0.90 2.86 12.44
N ARG A 168 -1.04 1.85 11.54
CA ARG A 168 -0.80 0.45 11.92
C ARG A 168 0.62 0.24 12.43
N PHE A 169 1.61 0.81 11.76
CA PHE A 169 3.00 0.72 12.16
C PHE A 169 3.20 1.32 13.57
N VAL A 170 2.68 2.51 13.84
CA VAL A 170 2.78 3.13 15.17
C VAL A 170 2.07 2.28 16.24
N MET A 171 0.88 1.77 15.94
CA MET A 171 0.11 0.95 16.89
C MET A 171 0.73 -0.42 17.16
N SER A 172 1.59 -0.93 16.28
CA SER A 172 2.29 -2.20 16.51
C SER A 172 3.41 -2.10 17.55
N MET A 173 3.95 -0.89 17.77
CA MET A 173 5.08 -0.66 18.69
C MET A 173 4.92 0.69 19.43
N PRO A 174 3.82 0.90 20.16
CA PRO A 174 3.48 2.20 20.75
C PRO A 174 4.47 2.66 21.82
N ALA A 175 5.21 1.74 22.47
CA ALA A 175 6.21 2.04 23.47
C ALA A 175 7.57 2.47 22.87
N ASP A 176 7.84 2.17 21.59
CA ASP A 176 9.11 2.45 20.93
C ASP A 176 9.02 3.58 19.91
N ILE A 177 7.80 4.05 19.59
CA ILE A 177 7.51 5.10 18.62
C ILE A 177 6.84 6.28 19.28
N GLU A 178 7.43 7.47 19.11
CA GLU A 178 6.86 8.75 19.53
C GLU A 178 6.38 9.53 18.29
N VAL A 179 5.16 10.05 18.33
CA VAL A 179 4.66 10.97 17.29
C VAL A 179 5.06 12.39 17.68
N ILE A 180 5.95 13.02 16.89
CA ILE A 180 6.50 14.34 17.23
C ILE A 180 5.59 15.47 16.77
N ASP A 181 5.23 15.47 15.48
CA ASP A 181 4.46 16.54 14.85
C ASP A 181 3.61 15.95 13.72
N SER A 182 2.39 15.53 14.04
CA SER A 182 1.46 14.94 13.07
C SER A 182 0.05 14.88 13.68
N PRO A 183 -0.67 15.99 13.76
CA PRO A 183 -2.00 16.05 14.41
C PRO A 183 -2.98 15.07 13.78
N GLU A 184 -2.98 14.92 12.44
CA GLU A 184 -3.88 14.00 11.73
C GLU A 184 -3.60 12.54 12.11
N LEU A 185 -2.34 12.18 12.29
CA LEU A 185 -1.96 10.83 12.75
C LEU A 185 -2.40 10.62 14.20
N ILE A 186 -2.19 11.60 15.08
CA ILE A 186 -2.64 11.53 16.49
C ILE A 186 -4.15 11.31 16.56
N ASP A 187 -4.92 12.07 15.77
CA ASP A 187 -6.39 11.93 15.76
C ASP A 187 -6.83 10.56 15.22
N TYR A 188 -6.15 10.08 14.17
CA TYR A 188 -6.38 8.73 13.67
C TYR A 188 -6.11 7.67 14.75
N LEU A 189 -4.95 7.73 15.44
CA LEU A 189 -4.57 6.78 16.49
C LEU A 189 -5.56 6.80 17.65
N LYS A 190 -5.94 7.98 18.16
CA LYS A 190 -6.95 8.14 19.20
C LYS A 190 -8.26 7.46 18.82
N LYS A 191 -8.73 7.64 17.58
CA LYS A 191 -9.94 7.00 17.08
C LYS A 191 -9.80 5.47 17.05
N GLN A 192 -8.66 4.93 16.60
CA GLN A 192 -8.43 3.48 16.57
C GLN A 192 -8.41 2.89 17.99
N VAL A 193 -7.71 3.54 18.94
CA VAL A 193 -7.63 3.11 20.34
C VAL A 193 -9.03 3.11 20.99
N ARG A 194 -9.81 4.18 20.86
CA ARG A 194 -11.19 4.23 21.36
C ARG A 194 -12.04 3.11 20.79
N THR A 195 -11.94 2.85 19.49
CA THR A 195 -12.69 1.76 18.85
C THR A 195 -12.28 0.40 19.40
N ALA A 196 -10.98 0.19 19.66
CA ALA A 196 -10.47 -1.05 20.25
C ALA A 196 -10.96 -1.22 21.69
N LEU A 197 -10.83 -0.20 22.53
CA LEU A 197 -11.30 -0.21 23.93
C LEU A 197 -12.80 -0.53 24.02
N ASN A 198 -13.63 0.13 23.21
CA ASN A 198 -15.07 -0.15 23.17
C ASN A 198 -15.38 -1.61 22.79
N LYS A 199 -14.60 -2.21 21.88
CA LYS A 199 -14.77 -3.62 21.49
C LYS A 199 -14.31 -4.60 22.55
N TRP A 200 -13.30 -4.22 23.35
CA TRP A 200 -12.75 -5.07 24.41
C TRP A 200 -13.48 -4.92 25.74
N GLY A 201 -14.50 -4.06 25.83
CA GLY A 201 -15.30 -3.83 27.04
C GLY A 201 -14.56 -3.03 28.12
N ALA A 202 -13.45 -2.36 27.78
CA ALA A 202 -12.80 -1.43 28.68
C ALA A 202 -13.64 -0.13 28.73
N THR A 203 -14.45 0.03 29.79
CA THR A 203 -15.02 1.33 30.15
C THR A 203 -13.91 2.18 30.75
N ASP A 204 -13.78 3.44 30.30
CA ASP A 204 -12.93 4.43 30.95
C ASP A 204 -13.39 4.64 32.39
N GLU A 205 -12.84 3.92 33.36
CA GLU A 205 -12.91 4.23 34.79
C GLU A 205 -11.85 5.27 35.13
N SER A 206 -11.97 6.48 34.59
CA SER A 206 -11.15 7.62 35.05
C SER A 206 -11.79 8.95 34.68
N ASP A 207 -12.92 9.24 35.35
CA ASP A 207 -13.33 10.61 35.64
C ASP A 207 -14.14 10.56 36.96
N SER A 208 -13.40 10.59 38.06
CA SER A 208 -13.93 10.92 39.39
C SER A 208 -12.92 11.80 40.12
#